data_b7c54247250d558b7939fb099fec1026
#
_entry.id   b7c54247250d558b7939fb099fec1026
#
_cell.length_a   1.000
_cell.length_b   1.000
_cell.length_c   1.000
_cell.angle_alpha   90.00
_cell.angle_beta   90.00
_cell.angle_gamma   90.00
#
_symmetry.space_group_name_H-M   'P 1'
#
loop_
_entity.id
_entity.type
_entity.pdbx_description
1 polymer ?
#
loop_
_entity_poly.entity_id
_entity_poly.type
_entity_poly.pdbx_seq_one_letter_code
_entity_poly.pdbx_strand_id
1 'polypeptide(L)'
;MSPTASHSKRSTSVGTNSRVAAVGSTVNLLFFSSSFCDPCIQTRGVLKHVAELVPAAKIAELDVARDTAEAEKAGIRSTPTVIVTNSDGTEVFRAEGVPTINQVLVALAKAV
;
A
#
# COMPACT_ATOMS: atom_id res chain seq x y z
N MET A 1 -18.10 -23.79 -23.75
CA MET A 1 -17.81 -23.24 -23.31
C MET A 1 -17.38 -22.78 -22.87
N SER A 2 -17.41 -22.68 -22.97
CA SER A 2 -16.92 -21.93 -22.49
C SER A 2 -16.38 -21.48 -21.96
N PRO A 3 -16.45 -21.42 -22.02
CA PRO A 3 -15.78 -20.70 -21.54
C PRO A 3 -15.33 -20.20 -21.12
N THR A 4 -15.41 -20.28 -21.40
CA THR A 4 -14.95 -19.55 -20.89
C THR A 4 -14.46 -19.05 -20.40
N ALA A 5 -14.77 -19.33 -20.79
CA ALA A 5 -14.32 -18.58 -20.30
C ALA A 5 -13.80 -18.14 -19.87
N SER A 6 -13.98 -18.41 -20.29
CA SER A 6 -13.48 -17.67 -19.82
C SER A 6 -12.76 -17.27 -19.39
N HIS A 7 -12.64 -17.27 -19.76
CA HIS A 7 -11.89 -16.45 -19.29
C HIS A 7 -11.34 -15.93 -18.88
N SER A 8 -11.80 -16.32 -19.43
CA SER A 8 -11.29 -15.42 -19.02
C SER A 8 -10.71 -15.02 -18.75
N LYS A 9 -10.78 -15.13 -19.15
CA LYS A 9 -10.22 -14.37 -18.88
C LYS A 9 -9.75 -13.94 -18.67
N ARG A 10 -9.94 -14.16 -19.26
CA ARG A 10 -9.42 -13.38 -19.07
C ARG A 10 -9.04 -12.96 -18.96
N SER A 11 -9.32 -13.33 -19.65
CA SER A 11 -8.85 -12.52 -19.48
C SER A 11 -8.41 -12.24 -19.46
N THR A 12 -8.65 -12.43 -20.11
CA THR A 12 -8.23 -11.67 -20.01
C THR A 12 -7.68 -11.33 -19.99
N SER A 13 -7.89 -11.45 -20.68
CA SER A 13 -7.34 -10.54 -20.52
C SER A 13 -6.69 -10.22 -20.49
N VAL A 14 -6.86 -10.28 -21.20
CA VAL A 14 -6.18 -9.35 -21.06
C VAL A 14 -5.50 -8.92 -21.03
N GLY A 15 -5.65 -8.91 -21.51
CA GLY A 15 -4.99 -7.95 -21.35
C GLY A 15 -4.39 -7.61 -21.34
N THR A 16 -4.32 -7.55 -21.85
CA THR A 16 -3.66 -6.72 -21.59
C THR A 16 -2.99 -6.37 -21.29
N ASN A 17 -3.01 -6.38 -21.71
CA ASN A 17 -2.30 -5.58 -21.10
C ASN A 17 -1.67 -5.27 -20.66
N SER A 18 -1.70 -5.39 -20.98
CA SER A 18 -1.12 -4.76 -20.34
C SER A 18 -0.64 -4.43 -19.95
N ARG A 19 -0.67 -4.33 -20.18
CA ARG A 19 -0.22 -3.75 -19.68
C ARG A 19 0.11 -3.42 -18.97
N VAL A 20 0.02 -3.37 -19.36
CA VAL A 20 0.38 -2.92 -18.63
C VAL A 20 0.76 -3.10 -17.72
N ALA A 21 0.97 -3.30 -17.73
CA ALA A 21 1.26 -3.36 -16.86
C ALA A 21 1.42 -3.26 -16.10
N ALA A 22 1.58 -3.54 -16.23
CA ALA A 22 1.56 -3.28 -15.43
C ALA A 22 1.33 -2.74 -14.96
N VAL A 23 1.40 -2.64 -15.66
CA VAL A 23 0.67 -1.76 -15.13
C VAL A 23 -0.38 -2.05 -14.22
N GLY A 24 -0.88 -2.78 -14.33
CA GLY A 24 -2.04 -3.06 -13.55
C GLY A 24 -1.83 -3.42 -12.10
N SER A 25 -0.61 -3.48 -11.67
CA SER A 25 -0.33 -3.79 -10.28
C SER A 25 -0.66 -2.61 -9.39
N THR A 26 -1.63 -2.78 -8.50
CA THR A 26 -1.98 -1.78 -7.51
C THR A 26 -1.22 -2.09 -6.24
N VAL A 27 -0.37 -1.16 -5.82
CA VAL A 27 0.36 -1.27 -4.57
C VAL A 27 -0.29 -0.35 -3.57
N ASN A 28 -0.66 -0.88 -2.43
CA ASN A 28 -1.32 -0.13 -1.37
C ASN A 28 -0.36 0.10 -0.22
N LEU A 29 -0.35 1.31 0.28
CA LEU A 29 0.41 1.68 1.46
C LEU A 29 -0.57 2.27 2.48
N LEU A 30 -0.61 1.65 3.66
CA LEU A 30 -1.45 2.11 4.75
C LEU A 30 -0.57 2.77 5.79
N PHE A 31 -0.92 3.98 6.17
CA PHE A 31 -0.22 4.73 7.19
C PHE A 31 -1.17 4.95 8.37
N PHE A 32 -0.84 4.32 9.49
CA PHE A 32 -1.64 4.48 10.72
C PHE A 32 -1.00 5.55 11.58
N SER A 33 -1.80 6.57 11.88
CA SER A 33 -1.34 7.74 12.63
C SER A 33 -2.21 7.97 13.86
N SER A 34 -1.79 8.89 14.70
CA SER A 34 -2.58 9.34 15.84
C SER A 34 -2.43 10.86 15.99
N SER A 35 -3.31 11.46 16.79
CA SER A 35 -3.24 12.88 17.09
C SER A 35 -1.99 13.18 17.94
N PHE A 36 -1.45 14.38 17.79
CA PHE A 36 -0.31 14.85 18.58
C PHE A 36 0.91 13.94 18.49
N CYS A 37 1.18 13.46 17.30
CA CYS A 37 2.25 12.49 17.05
C CYS A 37 3.29 13.13 16.14
N ASP A 38 4.40 13.63 16.73
CA ASP A 38 5.47 14.24 15.94
C ASP A 38 6.08 13.27 14.92
N PRO A 39 6.38 12.01 15.28
CA PRO A 39 6.86 11.06 14.28
C PRO A 39 5.87 10.81 13.16
N CYS A 40 4.57 10.96 13.43
CA CYS A 40 3.55 10.82 12.37
C CYS A 40 3.66 11.96 11.36
N ILE A 41 3.99 13.16 11.84
CA ILE A 41 4.20 14.31 10.95
C ILE A 41 5.40 14.04 10.03
N GLN A 42 6.49 13.52 10.59
CA GLN A 42 7.68 13.18 9.83
C GLN A 42 7.35 12.10 8.79
N THR A 43 6.62 11.06 9.20
CA THR A 43 6.22 9.97 8.30
C THR A 43 5.36 10.50 7.15
N ARG A 44 4.44 11.41 7.46
CA ARG A 44 3.59 11.99 6.41
C ARG A 44 4.42 12.71 5.36
N GLY A 45 5.49 13.40 5.78
CA GLY A 45 6.41 14.04 4.85
C GLY A 45 7.17 13.05 3.99
N VAL A 46 7.64 11.95 4.59
CA VAL A 46 8.31 10.87 3.84
C VAL A 46 7.36 10.29 2.79
N LEU A 47 6.13 9.99 3.18
CA LEU A 47 5.17 9.37 2.27
C LEU A 47 4.72 10.32 1.16
N LYS A 48 4.63 11.62 1.45
CA LYS A 48 4.33 12.61 0.43
C LYS A 48 5.42 12.61 -0.64
N HIS A 49 6.68 12.53 -0.22
CA HIS A 49 7.79 12.46 -1.16
C HIS A 49 7.75 11.17 -1.98
N VAL A 50 7.45 10.06 -1.32
CA VAL A 50 7.29 8.77 -2.00
C VAL A 50 6.19 8.83 -3.06
N ALA A 51 5.06 9.48 -2.73
CA ALA A 51 3.95 9.61 -3.66
C ALA A 51 4.36 10.39 -4.91
N GLU A 52 5.25 11.37 -4.76
CA GLU A 52 5.76 12.13 -5.90
C GLU A 52 6.64 11.25 -6.78
N LEU A 53 7.43 10.35 -6.17
CA LEU A 53 8.34 9.48 -6.91
C LEU A 53 7.62 8.27 -7.51
N VAL A 54 6.55 7.79 -6.87
CA VAL A 54 5.83 6.59 -7.31
C VAL A 54 4.34 6.89 -7.35
N PRO A 55 3.88 7.59 -8.41
CA PRO A 55 2.46 7.98 -8.48
C PRO A 55 1.48 6.80 -8.51
N ALA A 56 1.95 5.62 -8.88
CA ALA A 56 1.09 4.43 -8.95
C ALA A 56 0.78 3.86 -7.56
N ALA A 57 1.53 4.24 -6.54
CA ALA A 57 1.27 3.76 -5.18
C ALA A 57 0.04 4.45 -4.61
N LYS A 58 -0.87 3.66 -4.04
CA LYS A 58 -2.05 4.20 -3.37
C LYS A 58 -1.76 4.29 -1.89
N ILE A 59 -1.74 5.51 -1.39
CA ILE A 59 -1.41 5.79 0.00
C ILE A 59 -2.66 6.27 0.72
N ALA A 60 -3.01 5.57 1.80
CA ALA A 60 -4.14 5.95 2.64
C ALA A 60 -3.66 6.14 4.07
N GLU A 61 -4.07 7.22 4.69
CA GLU A 61 -3.78 7.50 6.08
C GLU A 61 -5.01 7.18 6.92
N LEU A 62 -4.83 6.37 7.97
CA LEU A 62 -5.89 6.01 8.90
C LEU A 62 -5.49 6.48 10.30
N ASP A 63 -6.47 6.99 11.02
CA ASP A 63 -6.27 7.45 12.40
C ASP A 63 -6.73 6.32 13.32
N VAL A 64 -5.84 5.91 14.24
CA VAL A 64 -6.13 4.74 15.09
C VAL A 64 -7.32 4.96 16.02
N ALA A 65 -7.64 6.22 16.32
CA ALA A 65 -8.79 6.52 17.17
C ALA A 65 -10.10 6.54 16.38
N ARG A 66 -10.03 6.94 15.10
CA ARG A 66 -11.21 6.98 14.21
C ARG A 66 -11.44 5.65 13.52
N ASP A 67 -10.37 5.01 13.08
CA ASP A 67 -10.43 3.79 12.28
C ASP A 67 -10.02 2.58 13.11
N THR A 68 -10.66 2.42 14.29
CA THR A 68 -10.27 1.41 15.27
C THR A 68 -10.38 -0.01 14.74
N ALA A 69 -11.39 -0.31 13.94
CA ALA A 69 -11.57 -1.66 13.40
C ALA A 69 -10.42 -2.05 12.48
N GLU A 70 -10.01 -1.14 11.61
CA GLU A 70 -8.88 -1.37 10.72
C GLU A 70 -7.58 -1.50 11.49
N ALA A 71 -7.40 -0.65 12.52
CA ALA A 71 -6.18 -0.70 13.34
C ALA A 71 -6.07 -2.01 14.08
N GLU A 72 -7.18 -2.50 14.64
CA GLU A 72 -7.20 -3.80 15.33
C GLU A 72 -6.92 -4.94 14.37
N LYS A 73 -7.57 -4.90 13.21
CA LYS A 73 -7.39 -5.93 12.19
C LYS A 73 -5.94 -6.01 11.72
N ALA A 74 -5.29 -4.86 11.60
CA ALA A 74 -3.89 -4.79 11.17
C ALA A 74 -2.91 -5.05 12.31
N GLY A 75 -3.39 -5.16 13.55
CA GLY A 75 -2.53 -5.41 14.70
C GLY A 75 -1.63 -4.23 15.03
N ILE A 76 -2.16 -3.01 14.92
CA ILE A 76 -1.38 -1.81 15.17
C ILE A 76 -1.15 -1.64 16.67
N ARG A 77 0.13 -1.55 17.07
CA ARG A 77 0.52 -1.43 18.47
C ARG A 77 1.07 -0.05 18.80
N SER A 78 1.49 0.68 17.80
CA SER A 78 2.09 2.01 18.00
C SER A 78 1.89 2.84 16.74
N THR A 79 2.07 4.13 16.85
CA THR A 79 2.04 5.05 15.71
C THR A 79 3.34 5.83 15.67
N PRO A 80 3.84 6.12 14.47
CA PRO A 80 3.29 5.73 13.17
C PRO A 80 3.60 4.27 12.85
N THR A 81 2.73 3.63 12.08
CA THR A 81 3.00 2.33 11.47
C THR A 81 2.69 2.42 9.99
N VAL A 82 3.60 1.96 9.17
CA VAL A 82 3.45 1.96 7.71
C VAL A 82 3.46 0.53 7.23
N ILE A 83 2.42 0.16 6.47
CA ILE A 83 2.27 -1.18 5.93
C ILE A 83 2.14 -1.09 4.42
N VAL A 84 2.92 -1.88 3.70
CA VAL A 84 2.82 -2.00 2.25
C VAL A 84 2.25 -3.37 1.92
N THR A 85 1.20 -3.37 1.10
CA THR A 85 0.60 -4.62 0.63
C THR A 85 0.67 -4.67 -0.90
N ASN A 86 0.75 -5.90 -1.42
CA ASN A 86 0.71 -6.10 -2.86
C ASN A 86 -0.74 -6.14 -3.36
N SER A 87 -0.92 -6.41 -4.65
CA SER A 87 -2.25 -6.42 -5.25
C SER A 87 -3.16 -7.49 -4.67
N ASP A 88 -2.59 -8.54 -4.08
CA ASP A 88 -3.37 -9.60 -3.44
C ASP A 88 -3.79 -9.24 -2.02
N GLY A 89 -3.32 -8.11 -1.50
CA GLY A 89 -3.58 -7.72 -0.13
C GLY A 89 -2.60 -8.31 0.87
N THR A 90 -1.56 -8.99 0.38
CA THR A 90 -0.54 -9.57 1.25
C THR A 90 0.42 -8.49 1.74
N GLU A 91 0.64 -8.45 3.04
CA GLU A 91 1.59 -7.52 3.63
C GLU A 91 3.01 -7.94 3.25
N VAL A 92 3.76 -7.02 2.64
CA VAL A 92 5.15 -7.27 2.25
C VAL A 92 6.14 -6.44 3.04
N PHE A 93 5.66 -5.47 3.81
CA PHE A 93 6.53 -4.58 4.60
C PHE A 93 5.72 -3.97 5.72
N ARG A 94 6.36 -3.83 6.88
CA ARG A 94 5.78 -3.12 8.03
C ARG A 94 6.89 -2.39 8.76
N ALA A 95 6.69 -1.11 8.99
CA ALA A 95 7.62 -0.31 9.79
C ALA A 95 6.85 0.31 10.95
N GLU A 96 7.34 0.07 12.15
CA GLU A 96 6.85 0.75 13.36
C GLU A 96 7.84 1.85 13.66
N GLY A 97 7.39 3.10 13.52
CA GLY A 97 8.26 4.27 13.58
C GLY A 97 8.42 4.89 12.21
N VAL A 98 9.25 5.93 12.12
CA VAL A 98 9.41 6.68 10.87
C VAL A 98 10.30 5.88 9.91
N PRO A 99 9.75 5.45 8.75
CA PRO A 99 10.59 4.75 7.77
C PRO A 99 11.44 5.74 6.99
N THR A 100 12.51 5.25 6.39
CA THR A 100 13.26 6.05 5.43
C THR A 100 12.58 5.97 4.05
N ILE A 101 12.85 6.95 3.22
CA ILE A 101 12.34 6.94 1.84
C ILE A 101 12.80 5.68 1.12
N ASN A 102 14.08 5.31 1.28
CA ASN A 102 14.61 4.12 0.62
C ASN A 102 13.92 2.84 1.07
N GLN A 103 13.63 2.71 2.37
CA GLN A 103 12.91 1.54 2.87
C GLN A 103 11.55 1.40 2.22
N VAL A 104 10.83 2.52 2.08
CA VAL A 104 9.50 2.50 1.47
C VAL A 104 9.60 2.18 -0.02
N LEU A 105 10.57 2.78 -0.72
CA LEU A 105 10.75 2.52 -2.15
C LEU A 105 11.09 1.05 -2.42
N VAL A 106 11.96 0.45 -1.60
CA VAL A 106 12.30 -0.97 -1.73
C VAL A 106 11.06 -1.82 -1.47
N ALA A 107 10.27 -1.46 -0.47
CA ALA A 107 9.05 -2.19 -0.16
C ALA A 107 8.05 -2.14 -1.31
N LEU A 108 7.89 -0.97 -1.93
CA LEU A 108 7.00 -0.82 -3.07
C LEU A 108 7.47 -1.65 -4.25
N ALA A 109 8.78 -1.73 -4.46
CA ALA A 109 9.34 -2.56 -5.53
C ALA A 109 9.04 -4.05 -5.29
N LYS A 110 9.05 -4.49 -4.05
CA LYS A 110 8.74 -5.88 -3.72
C LYS A 110 7.26 -6.20 -3.89
N ALA A 111 6.41 -5.19 -3.82
CA ALA A 111 4.96 -5.38 -3.86
C ALA A 111 4.41 -5.52 -5.27
N VAL A 112 5.20 -5.21 -6.29
CA VAL A 112 4.75 -5.30 -7.69
C VAL A 112 5.03 -6.67 -8.28
#